data_2607f58bcee204f74dbed533e1e64284
#
_entry.id   2607f58bcee204f74dbed533e1e64284
#
_cell.length_a   1.000
_cell.length_b   1.000
_cell.length_c   1.000
_cell.angle_alpha   90.00
_cell.angle_beta   90.00
_cell.angle_gamma   90.00
#
_symmetry.space_group_name_H-M   'P 1'
#
loop_
_entity.id
_entity.type
_entity.pdbx_description
1 polymer ?
#
loop_
_entity_poly.entity_id
_entity_poly.type
_entity_poly.pdbx_seq_one_letter_code
_entity_poly.pdbx_strand_id
1 'polypeptide(L)'
;MKHFIEKLWEIYIKRFHLSNAILSFGIIVLAWIMDIVLALYACPLCILTRYIFGTFGFFSLIAASNDRFKNLQNIFIFGSLFFGVGVTSRQIYIQNLSSEGLSNLSGCGMPLETTIEFYGFFGGIYKTLQGGPSCAEEGWRFIFNFAEWGLIFFLIFIFLNLLNVFKVLKKV
;
A
#
# COMPACT_ATOMS: atom_id res chain seq x y z
N MET A 1 25.85 17.29 -0.24
CA MET A 1 24.81 16.29 0.07
C MET A 1 23.75 16.85 1.03
N LYS A 2 24.10 17.42 2.19
CA LYS A 2 23.11 17.99 3.15
C LYS A 2 22.18 19.03 2.52
N HIS A 3 22.70 20.01 1.80
CA HIS A 3 21.91 21.07 1.16
C HIS A 3 20.92 20.57 0.11
N PHE A 4 21.23 19.48 -0.59
CA PHE A 4 20.31 18.84 -1.55
C PHE A 4 19.14 18.16 -0.83
N ILE A 5 19.42 17.47 0.27
CA ILE A 5 18.40 16.80 1.09
C ILE A 5 17.47 17.82 1.75
N GLU A 6 18.02 18.94 2.27
CA GLU A 6 17.24 20.03 2.86
C GLU A 6 16.29 20.66 1.82
N LYS A 7 16.77 20.90 0.60
CA LYS A 7 15.96 21.46 -0.48
C LYS A 7 14.83 20.50 -0.92
N LEU A 8 15.11 19.20 -1.01
CA LEU A 8 14.08 18.19 -1.30
C LEU A 8 13.04 18.13 -0.18
N TRP A 9 13.47 18.24 1.08
CA TRP A 9 12.59 18.25 2.23
C TRP A 9 11.69 19.49 2.26
N GLU A 10 12.20 20.66 1.94
CA GLU A 10 11.41 21.87 1.79
C GLU A 10 10.34 21.73 0.68
N ILE A 11 10.71 21.20 -0.48
CA ILE A 11 9.78 20.96 -1.59
C ILE A 11 8.70 19.96 -1.16
N TYR A 12 9.10 18.89 -0.46
CA TYR A 12 8.18 17.88 0.06
C TYR A 12 7.15 18.49 1.01
N ILE A 13 7.58 19.30 1.98
CA ILE A 13 6.68 19.95 2.95
C ILE A 13 5.78 20.98 2.27
N LYS A 14 6.29 21.75 1.32
CA LYS A 14 5.54 22.82 0.63
C LYS A 14 4.38 22.24 -0.20
N ARG A 15 4.56 21.07 -0.79
CA ARG A 15 3.53 20.38 -1.61
C ARG A 15 3.26 18.97 -1.08
N PHE A 16 3.03 18.85 0.23
CA PHE A 16 2.97 17.60 0.95
C PHE A 16 2.05 16.56 0.30
N HIS A 17 0.80 16.90 0.01
CA HIS A 17 -0.16 15.97 -0.58
C HIS A 17 0.20 15.57 -2.01
N LEU A 18 0.70 16.51 -2.81
CA LEU A 18 1.17 16.21 -4.16
C LEU A 18 2.39 15.28 -4.15
N SER A 19 3.33 15.53 -3.24
CA SER A 19 4.52 14.68 -3.08
C SER A 19 4.16 13.26 -2.66
N ASN A 20 3.21 13.11 -1.73
CA ASN A 20 2.68 11.80 -1.33
C ASN A 20 2.04 11.05 -2.50
N ALA A 21 1.27 11.74 -3.35
CA ALA A 21 0.67 11.15 -4.53
C ALA A 21 1.74 10.67 -5.53
N ILE A 22 2.73 11.51 -5.84
CA ILE A 22 3.83 11.16 -6.75
C ILE A 22 4.62 9.95 -6.22
N LEU A 23 4.95 9.92 -4.93
CA LEU A 23 5.66 8.81 -4.31
C LEU A 23 4.82 7.52 -4.36
N SER A 24 3.52 7.60 -4.07
CA SER A 24 2.62 6.44 -4.10
C SER A 24 2.52 5.84 -5.51
N PHE A 25 2.29 6.65 -6.53
CA PHE A 25 2.27 6.17 -7.92
C PHE A 25 3.64 5.68 -8.37
N GLY A 26 4.72 6.32 -7.92
CA GLY A 26 6.09 5.87 -8.18
C GLY A 26 6.36 4.46 -7.63
N ILE A 27 5.86 4.15 -6.41
CA ILE A 27 5.95 2.79 -5.82
C ILE A 27 5.21 1.77 -6.70
N ILE A 28 4.02 2.10 -7.21
CA ILE A 28 3.24 1.20 -8.08
C ILE A 28 4.00 0.92 -9.39
N VAL A 29 4.51 1.98 -10.02
CA VAL A 29 5.28 1.85 -11.27
C VAL A 29 6.55 1.03 -11.04
N LEU A 30 7.26 1.27 -9.94
CA LEU A 30 8.44 0.50 -9.57
C LEU A 30 8.10 -0.98 -9.36
N ALA A 31 7.03 -1.28 -8.63
CA ALA A 31 6.57 -2.65 -8.41
C ALA A 31 6.19 -3.34 -9.73
N TRP A 32 5.57 -2.61 -10.67
CA TRP A 32 5.22 -3.15 -11.98
C TRP A 32 6.46 -3.42 -12.84
N ILE A 33 7.45 -2.52 -12.83
CA ILE A 33 8.73 -2.72 -13.51
C ILE A 33 9.44 -3.96 -12.95
N MET A 34 9.46 -4.12 -11.63
CA MET A 34 10.07 -5.28 -10.97
C MET A 34 9.40 -6.60 -11.38
N ASP A 35 8.07 -6.64 -11.51
CA ASP A 35 7.38 -7.83 -12.01
C ASP A 35 7.83 -8.21 -13.43
N ILE A 36 7.96 -7.21 -14.32
CA ILE A 36 8.39 -7.46 -15.71
C ILE A 36 9.86 -7.91 -15.75
N VAL A 37 10.75 -7.21 -15.06
CA VAL A 37 12.19 -7.48 -15.11
C VAL A 37 12.54 -8.83 -14.48
N LEU A 38 11.86 -9.19 -13.40
CA LEU A 38 12.11 -10.43 -12.66
C LEU A 38 11.18 -11.57 -13.07
N ALA A 39 10.29 -11.34 -14.04
CA ALA A 39 9.26 -12.29 -14.51
C ALA A 39 8.44 -12.90 -13.36
N LEU A 40 8.06 -12.05 -12.37
CA LEU A 40 7.33 -12.46 -11.18
C LEU A 40 5.83 -12.42 -11.43
N TYR A 41 5.14 -13.45 -10.93
CA TYR A 41 3.67 -13.44 -10.87
C TYR A 41 3.22 -12.83 -9.55
N ALA A 42 2.64 -11.62 -9.62
CA ALA A 42 2.16 -10.94 -8.43
C ALA A 42 0.99 -11.72 -7.80
N CYS A 43 1.10 -12.06 -6.53
CA CYS A 43 0.02 -12.71 -5.78
C CYS A 43 -1.18 -11.76 -5.59
N PRO A 44 -2.40 -12.27 -5.34
CA PRO A 44 -3.60 -11.44 -5.18
C PRO A 44 -3.47 -10.35 -4.10
N LEU A 45 -2.81 -10.65 -2.98
CA LEU A 45 -2.54 -9.66 -1.92
C LEU A 45 -1.56 -8.58 -2.36
N CYS A 46 -0.55 -8.92 -3.17
CA CYS A 46 0.38 -7.95 -3.76
C CYS A 46 -0.36 -6.98 -4.69
N ILE A 47 -1.27 -7.50 -5.52
CA ILE A 47 -2.10 -6.68 -6.42
C ILE A 47 -3.02 -5.77 -5.60
N LEU A 48 -3.68 -6.31 -4.56
CA LEU A 48 -4.52 -5.53 -3.65
C LEU A 48 -3.73 -4.40 -2.97
N THR A 49 -2.50 -4.66 -2.54
CA THR A 49 -1.60 -3.65 -1.96
C THR A 49 -1.33 -2.50 -2.94
N ARG A 50 -1.14 -2.79 -4.23
CA ARG A 50 -0.97 -1.76 -5.27
C ARG A 50 -2.23 -0.91 -5.46
N TYR A 51 -3.42 -1.52 -5.44
CA TYR A 51 -4.68 -0.77 -5.48
C TYR A 51 -4.84 0.15 -4.27
N ILE A 52 -4.39 -0.28 -3.08
CA ILE A 52 -4.43 0.56 -1.88
C ILE A 52 -3.47 1.74 -2.01
N PHE A 53 -2.25 1.55 -2.52
CA PHE A 53 -1.37 2.66 -2.86
C PHE A 53 -2.00 3.59 -3.88
N GLY A 54 -2.68 3.05 -4.91
CA GLY A 54 -3.42 3.85 -5.90
C GLY A 54 -4.51 4.70 -5.28
N THR A 55 -5.34 4.14 -4.40
CA THR A 55 -6.39 4.88 -3.68
C THR A 55 -5.81 5.96 -2.76
N PHE A 56 -4.74 5.65 -2.03
CA PHE A 56 -4.01 6.64 -1.22
C PHE A 56 -3.46 7.78 -2.08
N GLY A 57 -2.81 7.46 -3.19
CA GLY A 57 -2.29 8.44 -4.14
C GLY A 57 -3.39 9.32 -4.73
N PHE A 58 -4.52 8.74 -5.11
CA PHE A 58 -5.68 9.44 -5.65
C PHE A 58 -6.28 10.43 -4.62
N PHE A 59 -6.53 10.00 -3.40
CA PHE A 59 -7.04 10.91 -2.35
C PHE A 59 -6.02 11.99 -1.98
N SER A 60 -4.73 11.69 -2.04
CA SER A 60 -3.67 12.68 -1.85
C SER A 60 -3.67 13.73 -2.98
N LEU A 61 -3.94 13.35 -4.23
CA LEU A 61 -4.12 14.31 -5.34
C LEU A 61 -5.32 15.22 -5.13
N ILE A 62 -6.46 14.66 -4.71
CA ILE A 62 -7.65 15.44 -4.40
C ILE A 62 -7.35 16.44 -3.28
N ALA A 63 -6.64 15.99 -2.23
CA ALA A 63 -6.23 16.85 -1.12
C ALA A 63 -5.24 17.96 -1.54
N ALA A 64 -4.44 17.72 -2.58
CA ALA A 64 -3.54 18.72 -3.13
C ALA A 64 -4.27 19.78 -3.97
N SER A 65 -5.43 19.41 -4.56
CA SER A 65 -6.19 20.27 -5.47
C SER A 65 -7.28 21.08 -4.76
N ASN A 66 -7.84 20.59 -3.67
CA ASN A 66 -9.01 21.17 -3.04
C ASN A 66 -8.97 21.10 -1.51
N ASP A 67 -8.90 22.25 -0.87
CA ASP A 67 -8.88 22.39 0.60
C ASP A 67 -10.28 22.29 1.26
N ARG A 68 -11.36 22.27 0.45
CA ARG A 68 -12.74 22.45 0.96
C ARG A 68 -13.23 21.31 1.85
N PHE A 69 -12.73 20.09 1.66
CA PHE A 69 -13.14 18.89 2.40
C PHE A 69 -11.98 18.20 3.12
N LYS A 70 -11.09 18.97 3.70
CA LYS A 70 -9.85 18.50 4.33
C LYS A 70 -10.04 17.33 5.30
N ASN A 71 -11.06 17.40 6.15
CA ASN A 71 -11.33 16.36 7.16
C ASN A 71 -11.77 15.05 6.51
N LEU A 72 -12.64 15.13 5.49
CA LEU A 72 -13.12 13.95 4.76
C LEU A 72 -11.98 13.28 3.98
N GLN A 73 -11.15 14.09 3.32
CA GLN A 73 -9.95 13.60 2.60
C GLN A 73 -8.98 12.91 3.54
N ASN A 74 -8.73 13.48 4.73
CA ASN A 74 -7.87 12.85 5.73
C ASN A 74 -8.42 11.50 6.21
N ILE A 75 -9.74 11.37 6.38
CA ILE A 75 -10.37 10.10 6.75
C ILE A 75 -10.08 9.03 5.69
N PHE A 76 -10.23 9.35 4.40
CA PHE A 76 -9.95 8.41 3.31
C PHE A 76 -8.45 8.10 3.18
N ILE A 77 -7.57 9.09 3.36
CA ILE A 77 -6.12 8.92 3.38
C ILE A 77 -5.72 7.96 4.49
N PHE A 78 -6.13 8.21 5.73
CA PHE A 78 -5.81 7.33 6.85
C PHE A 78 -6.49 5.96 6.73
N GLY A 79 -7.74 5.92 6.27
CA GLY A 79 -8.47 4.67 6.02
C GLY A 79 -7.72 3.76 5.04
N SER A 80 -7.25 4.29 3.92
CA SER A 80 -6.47 3.53 2.94
C SER A 80 -5.12 3.08 3.51
N LEU A 81 -4.43 3.92 4.26
CA LEU A 81 -3.15 3.58 4.86
C LEU A 81 -3.27 2.47 5.93
N PHE A 82 -4.26 2.57 6.82
CA PHE A 82 -4.51 1.54 7.84
C PHE A 82 -4.96 0.21 7.20
N PHE A 83 -5.79 0.27 6.17
CA PHE A 83 -6.16 -0.92 5.42
C PHE A 83 -4.94 -1.56 4.75
N GLY A 84 -4.03 -0.74 4.19
CA GLY A 84 -2.76 -1.19 3.63
C GLY A 84 -1.87 -1.90 4.65
N VAL A 85 -1.75 -1.36 5.87
CA VAL A 85 -1.04 -2.04 6.97
C VAL A 85 -1.68 -3.38 7.29
N GLY A 86 -3.00 -3.47 7.34
CA GLY A 86 -3.72 -4.73 7.58
C GLY A 86 -3.43 -5.78 6.52
N VAL A 87 -3.50 -5.40 5.24
CA VAL A 87 -3.25 -6.30 4.10
C VAL A 87 -1.81 -6.81 4.08
N THR A 88 -0.84 -5.90 4.21
CA THR A 88 0.59 -6.27 4.22
C THR A 88 0.97 -7.09 5.43
N SER A 89 0.45 -6.78 6.62
CA SER A 89 0.64 -7.60 7.82
C SER A 89 0.05 -9.01 7.65
N ARG A 90 -1.13 -9.13 7.03
CA ARG A 90 -1.74 -10.42 6.73
C ARG A 90 -0.88 -11.22 5.76
N GLN A 91 -0.32 -10.58 4.74
CA GLN A 91 0.57 -11.23 3.78
C GLN A 91 1.84 -11.74 4.45
N ILE A 92 2.50 -10.94 5.30
CA ILE A 92 3.68 -11.35 6.07
C ILE A 92 3.35 -12.54 6.98
N TYR A 93 2.18 -12.52 7.62
CA TYR A 93 1.72 -13.65 8.44
C TYR A 93 1.61 -14.94 7.61
N ILE A 94 1.01 -14.89 6.41
CA ILE A 94 0.85 -16.04 5.52
C ILE A 94 2.22 -16.58 5.08
N GLN A 95 3.18 -15.71 4.78
CA GLN A 95 4.54 -16.07 4.38
C GLN A 95 5.33 -16.79 5.49
N ASN A 96 4.95 -16.58 6.75
CA ASN A 96 5.58 -17.23 7.90
C ASN A 96 4.81 -18.45 8.43
N LEU A 97 3.74 -18.89 7.74
CA LEU A 97 2.99 -20.09 8.13
C LEU A 97 3.74 -21.37 7.79
N SER A 98 3.56 -22.37 8.63
CA SER A 98 4.03 -23.75 8.34
C SER A 98 3.27 -24.37 7.18
N SER A 99 3.82 -25.43 6.57
CA SER A 99 3.17 -26.17 5.48
C SER A 99 1.77 -26.69 5.84
N GLU A 100 1.58 -27.11 7.10
CA GLU A 100 0.26 -27.51 7.62
C GLU A 100 -0.71 -26.31 7.72
N GLY A 101 -0.22 -25.13 8.13
CA GLY A 101 -1.00 -23.91 8.17
C GLY A 101 -1.44 -23.45 6.78
N LEU A 102 -0.58 -23.63 5.79
CA LEU A 102 -0.87 -23.26 4.39
C LEU A 102 -1.94 -24.17 3.75
N SER A 103 -1.96 -25.47 4.08
CA SER A 103 -2.98 -26.40 3.57
C SER A 103 -4.40 -26.08 4.08
N ASN A 104 -4.50 -25.41 5.22
CA ASN A 104 -5.77 -24.99 5.82
C ASN A 104 -6.26 -23.62 5.31
N LEU A 105 -5.49 -22.92 4.48
CA LEU A 105 -5.92 -21.67 3.87
C LEU A 105 -6.98 -21.93 2.80
N SER A 106 -8.17 -21.41 3.02
CA SER A 106 -9.32 -21.57 2.11
C SER A 106 -9.34 -20.55 0.96
N GLY A 107 -8.31 -19.70 0.84
CA GLY A 107 -8.18 -18.70 -0.22
C GLY A 107 -7.77 -19.36 -1.54
N CYS A 108 -8.42 -18.95 -2.63
CA CYS A 108 -8.06 -19.40 -3.96
C CYS A 108 -6.73 -18.80 -4.39
N GLY A 109 -5.86 -19.59 -5.03
CA GLY A 109 -4.69 -19.11 -5.77
C GLY A 109 -5.04 -18.39 -7.07
N MET A 110 -6.31 -18.01 -7.27
CA MET A 110 -6.79 -17.29 -8.46
C MET A 110 -6.37 -15.81 -8.43
N PRO A 111 -6.14 -15.18 -9.59
CA PRO A 111 -5.93 -13.75 -9.71
C PRO A 111 -7.06 -12.95 -9.05
N LEU A 112 -6.74 -11.75 -8.54
CA LEU A 112 -7.71 -10.88 -7.85
C LEU A 112 -8.92 -10.57 -8.73
N GLU A 113 -8.71 -10.30 -10.02
CA GLU A 113 -9.76 -9.98 -10.98
C GLU A 113 -10.77 -11.12 -11.10
N THR A 114 -10.30 -12.34 -11.31
CA THR A 114 -11.14 -13.54 -11.39
C THR A 114 -11.90 -13.78 -10.08
N THR A 115 -11.25 -13.55 -8.94
CA THR A 115 -11.90 -13.70 -7.62
C THR A 115 -13.04 -12.68 -7.44
N ILE A 116 -12.86 -11.44 -7.91
CA ILE A 116 -13.89 -10.40 -7.89
C ILE A 116 -15.06 -10.75 -8.83
N GLU A 117 -14.78 -11.29 -10.01
CA GLU A 117 -15.82 -11.73 -10.96
C GLU A 117 -16.71 -12.83 -10.36
N PHE A 118 -16.12 -13.83 -9.68
CA PHE A 118 -16.89 -14.95 -9.11
C PHE A 118 -17.65 -14.59 -7.81
N TYR A 119 -17.05 -13.80 -6.92
CA TYR A 119 -17.60 -13.53 -5.57
C TYR A 119 -18.14 -12.11 -5.41
N GLY A 120 -18.10 -11.28 -6.45
CA GLY A 120 -18.40 -9.86 -6.38
C GLY A 120 -17.29 -9.07 -5.65
N PHE A 121 -17.42 -7.74 -5.65
CA PHE A 121 -16.35 -6.87 -5.14
C PHE A 121 -16.00 -7.15 -3.66
N PHE A 122 -16.97 -7.15 -2.77
CA PHE A 122 -16.72 -7.39 -1.33
C PHE A 122 -16.32 -8.83 -1.04
N GLY A 123 -16.98 -9.80 -1.69
CA GLY A 123 -16.65 -11.22 -1.54
C GLY A 123 -15.23 -11.52 -2.08
N GLY A 124 -14.86 -10.93 -3.19
CA GLY A 124 -13.53 -11.05 -3.78
C GLY A 124 -12.43 -10.51 -2.87
N ILE A 125 -12.60 -9.31 -2.30
CA ILE A 125 -11.66 -8.75 -1.32
C ILE A 125 -11.56 -9.65 -0.09
N TYR A 126 -12.69 -10.11 0.45
CA TYR A 126 -12.71 -10.99 1.62
C TYR A 126 -11.97 -12.32 1.35
N LYS A 127 -12.20 -12.94 0.20
CA LYS A 127 -11.49 -14.16 -0.23
C LYS A 127 -10.00 -13.93 -0.43
N THR A 128 -9.62 -12.79 -1.00
CA THR A 128 -8.21 -12.40 -1.15
C THR A 128 -7.52 -12.23 0.20
N LEU A 129 -8.19 -11.62 1.18
CA LEU A 129 -7.68 -11.46 2.55
C LEU A 129 -7.51 -12.79 3.30
N GLN A 130 -8.30 -13.81 2.96
CA GLN A 130 -8.07 -15.16 3.51
C GLN A 130 -6.70 -15.69 3.10
N GLY A 131 -6.21 -15.30 1.93
CA GLY A 131 -4.92 -15.71 1.38
C GLY A 131 -4.96 -17.14 0.83
N GLY A 132 -3.99 -17.47 0.00
CA GLY A 132 -3.80 -18.77 -0.58
C GLY A 132 -2.34 -19.17 -0.63
N PRO A 133 -2.01 -20.38 -1.06
CA PRO A 133 -0.63 -20.86 -1.16
C PRO A 133 0.27 -19.94 -2.00
N SER A 134 -0.25 -19.33 -3.06
CA SER A 134 0.48 -18.39 -3.91
C SER A 134 0.92 -17.11 -3.18
N CYS A 135 0.29 -16.76 -2.06
CA CYS A 135 0.68 -15.60 -1.24
C CYS A 135 1.81 -15.92 -0.25
N ALA A 136 2.11 -17.21 -0.03
CA ALA A 136 3.20 -17.66 0.82
C ALA A 136 4.57 -17.61 0.11
N GLU A 137 4.57 -17.64 -1.22
CA GLU A 137 5.81 -17.55 -1.99
C GLU A 137 6.38 -16.13 -1.91
N GLU A 138 7.63 -16.04 -1.45
CA GLU A 138 8.40 -14.80 -1.47
C GLU A 138 9.03 -14.61 -2.85
N GLY A 139 8.32 -14.04 -3.80
CA GLY A 139 8.79 -13.91 -5.19
C GLY A 139 10.16 -13.23 -5.35
N TRP A 140 10.51 -12.31 -4.44
CA TRP A 140 11.80 -11.62 -4.40
C TRP A 140 12.10 -11.11 -3.00
N ARG A 141 13.36 -11.25 -2.58
CA ARG A 141 13.88 -10.74 -1.31
C ARG A 141 15.27 -10.14 -1.54
N PHE A 142 15.43 -8.86 -1.21
CA PHE A 142 16.76 -8.22 -1.15
C PHE A 142 17.23 -8.09 0.31
N ILE A 143 16.69 -7.15 1.07
CA ILE A 143 16.81 -7.08 2.54
C ILE A 143 15.48 -7.50 3.14
N PHE A 144 14.39 -6.99 2.55
CA PHE A 144 13.01 -7.27 2.88
C PHE A 144 12.29 -7.79 1.63
N ASN A 145 11.21 -8.55 1.82
CA ASN A 145 10.33 -8.97 0.74
C ASN A 145 9.34 -7.86 0.34
N PHE A 146 8.56 -8.05 -0.72
CA PHE A 146 7.60 -7.04 -1.19
C PHE A 146 6.55 -6.65 -0.13
N ALA A 147 6.07 -7.61 0.69
CA ALA A 147 5.09 -7.34 1.72
C ALA A 147 5.69 -6.50 2.85
N GLU A 148 6.91 -6.81 3.26
CA GLU A 148 7.65 -6.08 4.30
C GLU A 148 7.97 -4.66 3.84
N TRP A 149 8.44 -4.45 2.60
CA TRP A 149 8.62 -3.12 2.02
C TRP A 149 7.30 -2.35 1.96
N GLY A 150 6.22 -2.99 1.54
CA GLY A 150 4.89 -2.38 1.52
C GLY A 150 4.45 -1.90 2.91
N LEU A 151 4.65 -2.73 3.94
CA LEU A 151 4.36 -2.37 5.33
C LEU A 151 5.17 -1.16 5.79
N ILE A 152 6.48 -1.14 5.52
CA ILE A 152 7.38 -0.03 5.87
C ILE A 152 6.90 1.26 5.21
N PHE A 153 6.56 1.25 3.92
CA PHE A 153 6.06 2.43 3.22
C PHE A 153 4.73 2.94 3.81
N PHE A 154 3.77 2.05 4.12
CA PHE A 154 2.53 2.47 4.78
C PHE A 154 2.78 3.11 6.13
N LEU A 155 3.66 2.54 6.96
CA LEU A 155 4.02 3.12 8.27
C LEU A 155 4.69 4.50 8.12
N ILE A 156 5.59 4.66 7.16
CA ILE A 156 6.22 5.95 6.85
C ILE A 156 5.15 6.97 6.44
N PHE A 157 4.24 6.61 5.53
CA PHE A 157 3.17 7.51 5.11
C PHE A 157 2.21 7.87 6.25
N ILE A 158 1.85 6.93 7.13
CA ILE A 158 1.05 7.22 8.33
C ILE A 158 1.79 8.23 9.20
N PHE A 159 3.06 7.98 9.50
CA PHE A 159 3.86 8.87 10.34
C PHE A 159 3.95 10.29 9.78
N LEU A 160 4.25 10.42 8.48
CA LEU A 160 4.35 11.71 7.81
C LEU A 160 3.01 12.46 7.76
N ASN A 161 1.90 11.75 7.52
CA ASN A 161 0.57 12.36 7.54
C ASN A 161 0.15 12.78 8.94
N LEU A 162 0.48 12.01 9.99
CA LEU A 162 0.27 12.41 11.38
C LEU A 162 1.05 13.69 11.72
N LEU A 163 2.33 13.76 11.35
CA LEU A 163 3.13 14.97 11.55
C LEU A 163 2.51 16.19 10.86
N ASN A 164 1.97 16.00 9.65
CA ASN A 164 1.31 17.09 8.92
C ASN A 164 0.03 17.56 9.63
N VAL A 165 -0.80 16.64 10.11
CA VAL A 165 -2.03 16.96 10.87
C VAL A 165 -1.67 17.70 12.15
N PHE A 166 -0.69 17.23 12.91
CA PHE A 166 -0.26 17.90 14.15
C PHE A 166 0.34 19.29 13.92
N LYS A 167 1.02 19.52 12.80
CA LYS A 167 1.51 20.87 12.44
C LYS A 167 0.37 21.84 12.12
N VAL A 168 -0.70 21.36 11.50
CA VAL A 168 -1.90 22.17 11.26
C VAL A 168 -2.60 22.50 12.56
N LEU A 169 -2.71 21.55 13.48
CA LEU A 169 -3.32 21.78 14.81
C LEU A 169 -2.50 22.75 15.68
N LYS A 170 -1.18 22.89 15.46
CA LYS A 170 -0.35 23.88 16.17
C LYS A 170 -0.43 25.30 15.59
N LYS A 171 -1.05 25.48 14.40
CA LYS A 171 -1.24 26.78 13.76
C LYS A 171 -2.63 27.38 13.99
N VAL A 172 -3.53 26.61 14.62
CA VAL A 172 -4.83 27.06 15.15
C VAL A 172 -4.69 27.44 16.61
#